data_63a074801caf36ef0509b9179018f5d4
#
_entry.id   63a074801caf36ef0509b9179018f5d4
#
_cell.length_a   1.000
_cell.length_b   1.000
_cell.length_c   1.000
_cell.angle_alpha   90.00
_cell.angle_beta   90.00
_cell.angle_gamma   90.00
#
_symmetry.space_group_name_H-M   'P 1'
#
loop_
_entity.id
_entity.type
_entity.pdbx_description
1 polymer ?
#
loop_
_entity_poly.entity_id
_entity_poly.type
_entity_poly.pdbx_seq_one_letter_code
_entity_poly.pdbx_strand_id
1 'polypeptide(L)' 'MEKQKNGATIERGRIAEVVGGGYRVKNLDRPGLISRVITGTDDTVYQAEDMVYFFMFNDGNGKILCKI' A
#
# COMPACT_ATOMS: atom_id res chain seq x y z
N MET A 1 -17.40 -21.62 -0.09
CA MET A 1 -16.92 -21.33 0.02
C MET A 1 -16.33 -20.71 0.42
N GLU A 2 -15.80 -20.30 0.60
CA GLU A 2 -15.13 -19.80 0.93
C GLU A 2 -14.47 -19.01 0.94
N LYS A 3 -14.23 -18.68 1.02
CA LYS A 3 -13.69 -17.88 0.98
C LYS A 3 -12.55 -17.47 1.39
N GLN A 4 -11.97 -16.97 0.97
CA GLN A 4 -10.74 -16.77 1.30
C GLN A 4 -10.63 -15.68 2.18
N LYS A 5 -9.94 -15.66 3.18
CA LYS A 5 -9.94 -14.66 4.05
C LYS A 5 -8.70 -13.99 4.26
N ASN A 6 -7.62 -14.51 3.83
CA ASN A 6 -6.30 -13.90 3.98
C ASN A 6 -5.85 -13.22 2.72
N GLY A 7 -6.70 -13.14 1.73
CA GLY A 7 -6.34 -12.49 0.49
C GLY A 7 -6.24 -10.99 0.63
N ALA A 8 -5.63 -10.38 -0.34
CA ALA A 8 -5.54 -8.94 -0.44
C ALA A 8 -6.08 -8.51 -1.80
N THR A 9 -6.70 -7.35 -1.84
CA THR A 9 -7.21 -6.76 -3.06
C THR A 9 -6.25 -5.66 -3.49
N ILE A 10 -6.00 -5.57 -4.79
CA ILE A 10 -5.20 -4.46 -5.31
C ILE A 10 -6.04 -3.20 -5.24
N GLU A 11 -5.47 -2.18 -4.64
CA GLU A 11 -6.17 -0.95 -4.39
C GLU A 11 -5.32 0.24 -4.79
N ARG A 12 -5.94 1.41 -4.91
CA ARG A 12 -5.23 2.63 -5.20
C ARG A 12 -4.84 3.28 -3.89
N GLY A 13 -3.67 3.87 -3.87
CA GLY A 13 -3.19 4.57 -2.71
C GLY A 13 -2.39 5.80 -3.06
N ARG A 14 -2.10 6.57 -2.03
CA ARG A 14 -1.23 7.73 -2.14
C ARG A 14 -0.16 7.58 -1.08
N ILE A 15 1.08 7.85 -1.46
CA ILE A 15 2.18 7.83 -0.50
C ILE A 15 1.95 8.98 0.48
N ALA A 16 1.63 8.64 1.71
CA ALA A 16 1.36 9.64 2.74
C ALA A 16 2.64 10.10 3.41
N GLU A 17 3.60 9.18 3.52
CA GLU A 17 4.80 9.46 4.28
C GLU A 17 5.94 8.60 3.78
N VAL A 18 7.13 9.18 3.64
CA VAL A 18 8.34 8.43 3.34
C VAL A 18 9.09 8.29 4.65
N VAL A 19 9.26 7.05 5.09
CA VAL A 19 9.91 6.73 6.35
C VAL A 19 11.15 5.92 6.02
N GLY A 20 12.22 6.09 6.75
CA GLY A 20 13.47 5.40 6.44
C GLY A 20 13.22 3.94 6.13
N GLY A 21 13.51 3.53 4.92
CA GLY A 21 13.35 2.16 4.48
C GLY A 21 11.98 1.79 3.96
N GLY A 22 11.03 2.70 3.92
CA GLY A 22 9.70 2.35 3.42
C GLY A 22 8.74 3.51 3.34
N TYR A 23 7.46 3.18 3.21
CA TYR A 23 6.43 4.16 2.93
C TYR A 23 5.16 3.81 3.70
N ARG A 24 4.43 4.83 4.14
CA ARG A 24 3.06 4.65 4.58
C ARG A 24 2.15 5.05 3.44
N VAL A 25 1.21 4.21 3.12
CA VAL A 25 0.30 4.42 1.98
C VAL A 25 -1.11 4.61 2.50
N LYS A 26 -1.71 5.73 2.11
CA LYS A 26 -3.10 6.02 2.44
C LYS A 26 -3.97 5.35 1.39
N ASN A 27 -4.94 4.57 1.83
CA ASN A 27 -5.83 3.87 0.93
C ASN A 27 -6.86 4.83 0.37
N LEU A 28 -6.96 4.94 -0.95
CA LEU A 28 -7.91 5.84 -1.59
C LEU A 28 -9.26 5.17 -1.83
N ASP A 29 -9.28 3.85 -1.87
CA ASP A 29 -10.51 3.11 -2.10
C ASP A 29 -11.26 2.82 -0.80
N ARG A 30 -10.56 2.86 0.31
CA ARG A 30 -11.15 2.67 1.65
C ARG A 30 -10.67 3.79 2.55
N PRO A 31 -11.41 4.90 2.59
CA PRO A 31 -11.00 6.08 3.37
C PRO A 31 -10.71 5.75 4.84
N GLY A 32 -9.70 6.38 5.37
CA GLY A 32 -9.33 6.19 6.76
C GLY A 32 -8.32 5.09 7.02
N LEU A 33 -8.00 4.28 6.01
CA LEU A 33 -7.02 3.21 6.18
C LEU A 33 -5.65 3.68 5.70
N ILE A 34 -4.65 3.44 6.54
CA ILE A 34 -3.25 3.74 6.23
C ILE A 34 -2.45 2.49 6.52
N SER A 35 -1.54 2.15 5.64
CA SER A 35 -0.70 0.97 5.82
C SER A 35 0.31 1.20 6.94
N ARG A 36 0.90 0.11 7.40
CA ARG A 36 2.15 0.18 8.14
C ARG A 36 3.22 0.65 7.17
N VAL A 37 4.44 0.77 7.65
CA VAL A 37 5.57 1.08 6.76
C VAL A 37 5.80 -0.13 5.88
N ILE A 38 5.58 0.02 4.59
CA ILE A 38 5.71 -1.06 3.62
C ILE A 38 6.68 -0.64 2.53
N THR A 39 7.13 -1.60 1.74
CA THR A 39 8.07 -1.34 0.66
C THR A 39 7.46 -1.72 -0.67
N GLY A 40 8.15 -1.37 -1.75
CA GLY A 40 7.71 -1.79 -3.08
C GLY A 40 8.17 -3.21 -3.40
N THR A 41 7.68 -3.71 -4.53
CA THR A 41 8.08 -5.03 -5.02
C THR A 41 9.40 -4.98 -5.77
N ASP A 42 9.89 -3.77 -6.07
CA ASP A 42 11.16 -3.59 -6.76
C ASP A 42 11.89 -2.40 -6.13
N ASP A 43 12.90 -1.88 -6.81
CA ASP A 43 13.73 -0.80 -6.28
C ASP A 43 13.22 0.60 -6.59
N THR A 44 12.02 0.72 -7.12
CA THR A 44 11.46 2.03 -7.42
C THR A 44 11.38 2.88 -6.16
N VAL A 45 11.80 4.13 -6.28
CA VAL A 45 11.73 5.08 -5.18
C VAL A 45 10.49 5.95 -5.38
N TYR A 46 9.67 6.01 -4.35
CA TYR A 46 8.45 6.81 -4.37
C TYR A 46 8.63 8.05 -3.50
N GLN A 47 7.82 9.05 -3.80
CA GLN A 47 7.82 10.30 -3.05
C GLN A 47 6.44 10.53 -2.44
N ALA A 48 6.38 11.38 -1.43
CA ALA A 48 5.11 11.77 -0.84
C ALA A 48 4.19 12.31 -1.93
N GLU A 49 2.92 11.96 -1.83
CA GLU A 49 1.86 12.33 -2.76
C GLU A 49 1.83 11.52 -4.05
N ASP A 50 2.80 10.64 -4.29
CA ASP A 50 2.73 9.75 -5.45
C ASP A 50 1.51 8.85 -5.33
N MET A 51 0.84 8.64 -6.45
CA MET A 51 -0.29 7.72 -6.54
C MET A 51 0.22 6.36 -6.98
N VAL A 52 -0.24 5.32 -6.32
CA VAL A 52 0.29 3.98 -6.55
C VAL A 52 -0.83 2.95 -6.52
N TYR A 53 -0.54 1.79 -7.11
CA TYR A 53 -1.31 0.58 -6.85
C TYR A 53 -0.58 -0.20 -5.77
N PHE A 54 -1.32 -0.73 -4.83
CA PHE A 54 -0.72 -1.49 -3.74
C PHE A 54 -1.74 -2.50 -3.21
N PHE A 55 -1.27 -3.41 -2.40
CA PHE A 55 -2.18 -4.27 -1.64
C PHE A 55 -1.82 -4.19 -0.16
N MET A 56 -2.82 -4.44 0.67
CA MET A 56 -2.64 -4.37 2.11
C MET A 56 -3.51 -5.42 2.76
N PHE A 57 -2.91 -6.15 3.67
CA PHE A 57 -3.64 -7.12 4.48
C PHE A 57 -4.30 -6.42 5.67
N ASN A 58 -5.10 -7.17 6.41
CA ASN A 58 -5.83 -6.58 7.55
C ASN A 58 -4.93 -6.04 8.64
N ASP A 59 -3.71 -6.55 8.74
CA ASP A 59 -2.76 -6.07 9.75
C ASP A 59 -1.98 -4.83 9.29
N GLY A 60 -2.26 -4.32 8.10
CA GLY A 60 -1.58 -3.15 7.58
C GLY A 60 -0.32 -3.42 6.80
N ASN A 61 0.12 -4.67 6.74
CA ASN A 61 1.27 -5.04 5.92
C ASN A 61 0.85 -5.21 4.47
N GLY A 62 1.79 -5.09 3.56
CA GLY A 62 1.52 -5.25 2.15
C GLY A 62 2.72 -4.83 1.32
N LYS A 63 2.48 -4.53 0.07
CA LYS A 63 3.52 -4.10 -0.85
C LYS A 63 2.95 -3.10 -1.85
N ILE A 64 3.80 -2.18 -2.29
CA ILE A 64 3.47 -1.26 -3.37
C ILE A 64 3.87 -1.94 -4.67
N LEU A 65 2.95 -1.93 -5.63
CA LEU A 65 3.16 -2.61 -6.90
C LEU A 65 3.81 -1.70 -7.93
N CYS A 66 3.26 -0.51 -8.13
CA CYS A 66 3.76 0.42 -9.12
C CYS A 66 3.04 1.76 -9.00
N LYS A 67 3.55 2.78 -9.68
CA LYS A 67 2.85 4.06 -9.80
C LYS A 67 1.65 3.93 -10.73
N ILE A 68 0.66 4.73 -10.46
CA ILE A 68 -0.48 4.87 -11.37
C ILE A 68 -0.09 5.77 -12.52
#